data_b0c50ec31bef9ae7d3ad9c8c5c203ba9
#
_entry.id   b0c50ec31bef9ae7d3ad9c8c5c203ba9
#
_cell.length_a   1.000
_cell.length_b   1.000
_cell.length_c   1.000
_cell.angle_alpha   90.00
_cell.angle_beta   90.00
_cell.angle_gamma   90.00
#
_symmetry.space_group_name_H-M   'P 1'
#
loop_
_entity.id
_entity.type
_entity.pdbx_description
1 polymer ?
#
loop_
_entity_poly.entity_id
_entity_poly.type
_entity_poly.pdbx_seq_one_letter_code
_entity_poly.pdbx_strand_id
1 'polypeptide(L)'
;MKIPITFFAAAEREPLEVIHRQGASFSHSPVARTLHHATLNYLFLLNTRRQIVMASENVLELVPAKRMNQIIGLRPGEALGCIHAGECESGCGTSRLCSKCGTVHVILSGLKGNRAMQVCHLTRLVAGQVESLHLEVLATPLVHHNERYTLLTVANISNQKR
;
A
#
# COMPACT_ATOMS: atom_id res chain seq x y z
N MET A 1 -8.93 -6.34 26.73
CA MET A 1 -8.54 -5.80 25.41
C MET A 1 -7.40 -6.65 24.86
N LYS A 2 -7.60 -7.27 23.69
CA LYS A 2 -6.52 -8.03 23.06
C LYS A 2 -5.52 -7.06 22.41
N ILE A 3 -4.24 -7.19 22.77
CA ILE A 3 -3.16 -6.45 22.10
C ILE A 3 -2.97 -7.08 20.73
N PRO A 4 -3.03 -6.32 19.62
CA PRO A 4 -2.79 -6.89 18.28
C PRO A 4 -1.39 -7.51 18.19
N ILE A 5 -1.33 -8.71 17.63
CA ILE A 5 -0.07 -9.45 17.48
C ILE A 5 0.65 -8.98 16.22
N THR A 6 1.93 -8.69 16.37
CA THR A 6 2.81 -8.42 15.22
C THR A 6 4.18 -9.01 15.46
N PHE A 7 4.79 -9.49 14.38
CA PHE A 7 6.17 -10.00 14.38
C PHE A 7 7.14 -9.05 13.70
N PHE A 8 6.66 -7.95 13.14
CA PHE A 8 7.51 -6.95 12.48
C PHE A 8 6.91 -5.54 12.58
N ALA A 9 6.13 -5.10 11.58
CA ALA A 9 5.57 -3.75 11.58
C ALA A 9 4.37 -3.63 12.51
N ALA A 10 4.05 -2.41 12.94
CA ALA A 10 2.97 -2.14 13.88
C ALA A 10 1.62 -2.66 13.36
N ALA A 11 0.84 -3.23 14.27
CA ALA A 11 -0.44 -3.86 13.93
C ALA A 11 -1.62 -2.88 13.94
N GLU A 12 -1.52 -1.78 14.65
CA GLU A 12 -2.61 -0.82 14.85
C GLU A 12 -3.15 -0.27 13.55
N ARG A 13 -4.46 -0.07 13.50
CA ARG A 13 -5.17 0.49 12.33
C ARG A 13 -6.05 1.65 12.76
N GLU A 14 -6.27 2.58 11.84
CA GLU A 14 -7.28 3.61 12.00
C GLU A 14 -8.65 3.06 11.59
N PRO A 15 -9.74 3.51 12.25
CA PRO A 15 -11.09 3.12 11.84
C PRO A 15 -11.47 3.74 10.48
N LEU A 16 -12.46 3.15 9.81
CA LEU A 16 -12.87 3.58 8.47
C LEU A 16 -13.29 5.06 8.41
N GLU A 17 -13.89 5.59 9.46
CA GLU A 17 -14.26 7.02 9.50
C GLU A 17 -13.05 7.93 9.38
N VAL A 18 -11.92 7.57 10.01
CA VAL A 18 -10.67 8.31 9.89
C VAL A 18 -10.09 8.15 8.49
N ILE A 19 -10.11 6.95 7.94
CA ILE A 19 -9.65 6.65 6.58
C ILE A 19 -10.43 7.50 5.56
N HIS A 20 -11.76 7.55 5.68
CA HIS A 20 -12.61 8.32 4.76
C HIS A 20 -12.35 9.82 4.88
N ARG A 21 -12.16 10.33 6.10
CA ARG A 21 -11.80 11.74 6.32
C ARG A 21 -10.46 12.07 5.67
N GLN A 22 -9.47 11.21 5.87
CA GLN A 22 -8.15 11.40 5.27
C GLN A 22 -8.22 11.42 3.74
N GLY A 23 -8.90 10.44 3.15
CA GLY A 23 -9.08 10.37 1.70
C GLY A 23 -9.82 11.57 1.13
N ALA A 24 -10.88 12.01 1.81
CA ALA A 24 -11.67 13.16 1.37
C ALA A 24 -10.85 14.45 1.34
N SER A 25 -9.90 14.62 2.27
CA SER A 25 -9.04 15.80 2.31
C SER A 25 -8.17 15.94 1.05
N PHE A 26 -7.84 14.84 0.40
CA PHE A 26 -7.08 14.83 -0.86
C PHE A 26 -7.98 14.96 -2.09
N SER A 27 -9.17 14.38 -2.08
CA SER A 27 -10.05 14.36 -3.25
C SER A 27 -10.55 15.76 -3.65
N HIS A 28 -10.49 16.73 -2.74
CA HIS A 28 -10.83 18.12 -3.02
C HIS A 28 -9.65 18.93 -3.58
N SER A 29 -8.45 18.35 -3.62
CA SER A 29 -7.27 19.05 -4.13
C SER A 29 -7.15 18.87 -5.64
N PRO A 30 -7.12 19.99 -6.45
CA PRO A 30 -6.88 19.87 -7.88
C PRO A 30 -5.53 19.25 -8.22
N VAL A 31 -4.51 19.48 -7.39
CA VAL A 31 -3.17 18.89 -7.59
C VAL A 31 -3.23 17.38 -7.42
N ALA A 32 -3.89 16.89 -6.37
CA ALA A 32 -4.02 15.46 -6.14
C ALA A 32 -4.76 14.78 -7.30
N ARG A 33 -5.83 15.38 -7.79
CA ARG A 33 -6.58 14.86 -8.95
C ARG A 33 -5.76 14.84 -10.23
N THR A 34 -4.93 15.87 -10.43
CA THR A 34 -4.04 15.92 -11.60
C THR A 34 -2.98 14.82 -11.53
N LEU A 35 -2.36 14.64 -10.37
CA LEU A 35 -1.37 13.57 -10.18
C LEU A 35 -1.95 12.17 -10.42
N HIS A 36 -3.22 11.99 -10.09
CA HIS A 36 -3.97 10.75 -10.32
C HIS A 36 -3.97 10.32 -11.79
N HIS A 37 -3.94 11.29 -12.70
CA HIS A 37 -4.00 11.05 -14.15
C HIS A 37 -2.66 11.31 -14.86
N ALA A 38 -1.65 11.79 -14.15
CA ALA A 38 -0.38 12.23 -14.74
C ALA A 38 0.68 11.12 -14.86
N THR A 39 0.40 9.94 -14.34
CA THR A 39 1.37 8.83 -14.33
C THR A 39 0.73 7.53 -14.78
N LEU A 40 1.52 6.69 -15.43
CA LEU A 40 1.13 5.32 -15.78
C LEU A 40 1.40 4.34 -14.64
N ASN A 41 2.18 4.73 -13.64
CA ASN A 41 2.44 3.91 -12.46
C ASN A 41 1.21 3.89 -11.55
N TYR A 42 1.13 2.85 -10.73
CA TYR A 42 0.06 2.71 -9.74
C TYR A 42 0.41 3.53 -8.51
N LEU A 43 -0.54 4.35 -8.04
CA LEU A 43 -0.35 5.20 -6.87
C LEU A 43 -1.23 4.73 -5.73
N PHE A 44 -0.61 4.56 -4.56
CA PHE A 44 -1.31 4.30 -3.30
C PHE A 44 -0.88 5.36 -2.30
N LEU A 45 -1.83 6.07 -1.72
CA LEU A 45 -1.55 7.02 -0.66
C LEU A 45 -1.85 6.34 0.67
N LEU A 46 -0.83 6.25 1.53
CA LEU A 46 -0.91 5.52 2.79
C LEU A 46 -0.85 6.48 3.98
N ASN A 47 -1.65 6.21 5.00
CA ASN A 47 -1.54 6.90 6.28
C ASN A 47 -0.41 6.30 7.14
N THR A 48 -0.26 6.76 8.39
CA THR A 48 0.81 6.28 9.28
C THR A 48 0.62 4.84 9.74
N ARG A 49 -0.55 4.27 9.53
CA ARG A 49 -0.84 2.85 9.83
C ARG A 49 -0.69 1.96 8.61
N ARG A 50 -0.12 2.49 7.53
CA ARG A 50 0.10 1.82 6.23
C ARG A 50 -1.20 1.45 5.52
N GLN A 51 -2.30 2.12 5.86
CA GLN A 51 -3.59 1.88 5.23
C GLN A 51 -3.79 2.80 4.03
N ILE A 52 -4.38 2.28 2.98
CA ILE A 52 -4.68 3.03 1.75
C ILE A 52 -5.84 3.99 2.02
N VAL A 53 -5.58 5.29 1.89
CA VAL A 53 -6.62 6.32 2.02
C VAL A 53 -7.09 6.82 0.65
N MET A 54 -6.25 6.68 -0.37
CA MET A 54 -6.57 7.03 -1.76
C MET A 54 -5.65 6.21 -2.67
N ALA A 55 -6.13 5.90 -3.87
CA ALA A 55 -5.34 5.21 -4.88
C ALA A 55 -5.75 5.69 -6.28
N SER A 56 -4.85 5.59 -7.26
CA SER A 56 -5.17 5.90 -8.64
C SER A 56 -6.13 4.85 -9.22
N GLU A 57 -6.99 5.25 -10.14
CA GLU A 57 -7.99 4.34 -10.71
C GLU A 57 -7.37 3.14 -11.41
N ASN A 58 -6.21 3.32 -12.03
CA ASN A 58 -5.50 2.23 -12.71
C ASN A 58 -5.05 1.11 -11.76
N VAL A 59 -5.05 1.36 -10.44
CA VAL A 59 -4.76 0.33 -9.44
C VAL A 59 -5.69 -0.88 -9.60
N LEU A 60 -6.92 -0.66 -10.06
CA LEU A 60 -7.88 -1.74 -10.27
C LEU A 60 -7.43 -2.73 -11.36
N GLU A 61 -6.48 -2.36 -12.21
CA GLU A 61 -5.86 -3.28 -13.17
C GLU A 61 -4.86 -4.23 -12.50
N LEU A 62 -4.32 -3.81 -11.36
CA LEU A 62 -3.28 -4.57 -10.65
C LEU A 62 -3.85 -5.44 -9.53
N VAL A 63 -4.84 -4.94 -8.80
CA VAL A 63 -5.40 -5.63 -7.63
C VAL A 63 -6.51 -6.60 -8.04
N PRO A 64 -6.76 -7.68 -7.24
CA PRO A 64 -7.89 -8.58 -7.50
C PRO A 64 -9.26 -7.92 -7.33
N ALA A 65 -9.37 -6.92 -6.47
CA ALA A 65 -10.62 -6.21 -6.23
C ALA A 65 -11.11 -5.48 -7.49
N LYS A 66 -12.42 -5.32 -7.62
CA LYS A 66 -13.04 -4.69 -8.80
C LYS A 66 -13.52 -3.27 -8.54
N ARG A 67 -13.55 -2.84 -7.29
CA ARG A 67 -14.02 -1.51 -6.89
C ARG A 67 -13.04 -0.88 -5.91
N MET A 68 -12.89 0.42 -6.02
CA MET A 68 -11.98 1.18 -5.16
C MET A 68 -12.34 1.05 -3.67
N ASN A 69 -13.64 1.01 -3.34
CA ASN A 69 -14.06 0.91 -1.95
C ASN A 69 -13.68 -0.43 -1.28
N GLN A 70 -13.29 -1.43 -2.07
CA GLN A 70 -12.84 -2.71 -1.54
C GLN A 70 -11.38 -2.69 -1.08
N ILE A 71 -10.60 -1.69 -1.50
CA ILE A 71 -9.18 -1.58 -1.13
C ILE A 71 -8.90 -0.44 -0.16
N ILE A 72 -9.78 0.55 -0.08
CA ILE A 72 -9.61 1.68 0.85
C ILE A 72 -9.65 1.16 2.29
N GLY A 73 -8.65 1.54 3.08
CA GLY A 73 -8.48 1.06 4.46
C GLY A 73 -7.62 -0.19 4.59
N LEU A 74 -7.37 -0.89 3.49
CA LEU A 74 -6.46 -2.04 3.48
C LEU A 74 -5.00 -1.58 3.43
N ARG A 75 -4.09 -2.46 3.80
CA ARG A 75 -2.66 -2.29 3.55
C ARG A 75 -2.31 -2.83 2.17
N PRO A 76 -1.20 -2.37 1.55
CA PRO A 76 -0.87 -2.74 0.18
C PRO A 76 -0.83 -4.24 -0.09
N GLY A 77 -0.23 -5.04 0.78
CA GLY A 77 -0.19 -6.49 0.59
C GLY A 77 -1.56 -7.14 0.63
N GLU A 78 -2.46 -6.61 1.46
CA GLU A 78 -3.85 -7.08 1.52
C GLU A 78 -4.58 -6.76 0.21
N ALA A 79 -4.40 -5.53 -0.28
CA ALA A 79 -5.02 -5.11 -1.55
C ALA A 79 -4.47 -5.89 -2.75
N LEU A 80 -3.18 -6.21 -2.75
CA LEU A 80 -2.53 -6.93 -3.84
C LEU A 80 -2.75 -8.44 -3.79
N GLY A 81 -3.24 -8.97 -2.67
CA GLY A 81 -3.44 -10.40 -2.50
C GLY A 81 -2.19 -11.16 -2.07
N CYS A 82 -1.23 -10.49 -1.44
CA CYS A 82 -0.01 -11.12 -0.96
C CYS A 82 -0.31 -12.31 -0.04
N ILE A 83 0.34 -13.45 -0.28
CA ILE A 83 0.12 -14.66 0.51
C ILE A 83 0.48 -14.46 1.98
N HIS A 84 1.44 -13.57 2.28
CA HIS A 84 1.87 -13.30 3.66
C HIS A 84 0.91 -12.39 4.43
N ALA A 85 0.02 -11.69 3.74
CA ALA A 85 -0.97 -10.82 4.38
C ALA A 85 -1.96 -11.60 5.23
N GLY A 86 -2.22 -12.87 4.90
CA GLY A 86 -3.11 -13.74 5.66
C GLY A 86 -2.44 -14.60 6.72
N GLU A 87 -1.12 -14.57 6.83
CA GLU A 87 -0.37 -15.42 7.77
C GLU A 87 -0.49 -14.94 9.22
N CYS A 88 -0.82 -13.68 9.42
CA CYS A 88 -1.01 -13.09 10.74
C CYS A 88 -2.35 -12.36 10.77
N GLU A 89 -3.08 -12.46 11.87
CA GLU A 89 -4.38 -11.80 12.06
C GLU A 89 -4.31 -10.29 11.79
N SER A 90 -3.19 -9.67 12.14
CA SER A 90 -2.99 -8.23 11.97
C SER A 90 -2.69 -7.82 10.51
N GLY A 91 -2.48 -8.76 9.60
CA GLY A 91 -2.40 -8.53 8.17
C GLY A 91 -1.03 -8.15 7.64
N CYS A 92 -1.03 -7.40 6.55
CA CYS A 92 0.19 -7.02 5.83
C CYS A 92 1.20 -6.29 6.73
N GLY A 93 2.45 -6.71 6.65
CA GLY A 93 3.56 -6.13 7.40
C GLY A 93 3.80 -6.77 8.77
N THR A 94 2.89 -7.61 9.24
CA THR A 94 2.96 -8.16 10.60
C THR A 94 3.44 -9.62 10.67
N SER A 95 3.53 -10.31 9.54
CA SER A 95 4.09 -11.66 9.44
C SER A 95 5.60 -11.64 9.65
N ARG A 96 6.16 -12.76 10.12
CA ARG A 96 7.61 -12.92 10.27
C ARG A 96 8.35 -12.71 8.95
N LEU A 97 7.78 -13.17 7.84
CA LEU A 97 8.38 -13.03 6.50
C LEU A 97 8.31 -11.58 5.97
N CYS A 98 7.44 -10.75 6.55
CA CYS A 98 7.36 -9.34 6.18
C CYS A 98 8.63 -8.55 6.56
N SER A 99 9.43 -9.05 7.49
CA SER A 99 10.73 -8.46 7.82
C SER A 99 11.70 -8.48 6.63
N LYS A 100 11.46 -9.33 5.64
CA LYS A 100 12.26 -9.43 4.40
C LYS A 100 11.56 -8.81 3.20
N CYS A 101 10.38 -8.25 3.38
CA CYS A 101 9.60 -7.64 2.29
C CYS A 101 10.14 -6.25 1.96
N GLY A 102 10.63 -6.06 0.72
CA GLY A 102 11.14 -4.77 0.26
C GLY A 102 10.09 -3.67 0.31
N THR A 103 8.83 -4.00 0.01
CA THR A 103 7.72 -3.03 0.04
C THR A 103 7.51 -2.49 1.46
N VAL A 104 7.46 -3.38 2.47
CA VAL A 104 7.28 -2.94 3.86
C VAL A 104 8.44 -2.06 4.29
N HIS A 105 9.68 -2.42 3.93
CA HIS A 105 10.86 -1.62 4.27
C HIS A 105 10.81 -0.20 3.68
N VAL A 106 10.44 -0.04 2.40
CA VAL A 106 10.34 1.29 1.80
C VAL A 106 9.20 2.11 2.42
N ILE A 107 8.08 1.46 2.74
CA ILE A 107 6.96 2.13 3.42
C ILE A 107 7.39 2.64 4.79
N LEU A 108 8.08 1.82 5.58
CA LEU A 108 8.56 2.22 6.90
C LEU A 108 9.58 3.36 6.80
N SER A 109 10.43 3.37 5.77
CA SER A 109 11.33 4.49 5.50
C SER A 109 10.55 5.77 5.21
N GLY A 110 9.52 5.69 4.38
CA GLY A 110 8.64 6.82 4.09
C GLY A 110 7.99 7.39 5.34
N LEU A 111 7.52 6.52 6.23
CA LEU A 111 6.91 6.94 7.50
C LEU A 111 7.90 7.66 8.42
N LYS A 112 9.19 7.39 8.27
CA LYS A 112 10.26 8.09 9.00
C LYS A 112 10.70 9.38 8.31
N GLY A 113 10.09 9.73 7.18
CA GLY A 113 10.41 10.93 6.42
C GLY A 113 11.50 10.74 5.36
N ASN A 114 11.85 9.51 5.02
CA ASN A 114 12.89 9.19 4.05
C ASN A 114 12.29 8.61 2.76
N ARG A 115 12.70 9.15 1.62
CA ARG A 115 12.37 8.57 0.32
C ARG A 115 13.18 7.28 0.13
N ALA A 116 12.51 6.21 -0.34
CA ALA A 116 13.17 4.92 -0.52
C ALA A 116 12.58 4.18 -1.71
N MET A 117 13.40 3.38 -2.40
CA MET A 117 12.98 2.59 -3.54
C MET A 117 13.59 1.20 -3.48
N GLN A 118 12.80 0.19 -3.83
CA GLN A 118 13.30 -1.18 -3.98
C GLN A 118 12.51 -1.91 -5.07
N VAL A 119 13.14 -2.91 -5.66
CA VAL A 119 12.44 -3.92 -6.43
C VAL A 119 12.07 -5.04 -5.48
N CYS A 120 10.82 -5.46 -5.51
CA CYS A 120 10.37 -6.56 -4.67
C CYS A 120 9.63 -7.62 -5.49
N HIS A 121 9.68 -8.84 -4.99
CA HIS A 121 8.93 -9.96 -5.52
C HIS A 121 7.74 -10.21 -4.62
N LEU A 122 6.54 -10.22 -5.20
CA LEU A 122 5.32 -10.49 -4.48
C LEU A 122 4.68 -11.76 -5.01
N THR A 123 4.43 -12.72 -4.13
CA THR A 123 3.67 -13.91 -4.45
C THR A 123 2.24 -13.70 -3.98
N ARG A 124 1.28 -13.93 -4.87
CA ARG A 124 -0.13 -13.74 -4.54
C ARG A 124 -0.99 -14.90 -5.05
N LEU A 125 -2.16 -15.03 -4.44
CA LEU A 125 -3.18 -15.98 -4.85
C LEU A 125 -4.36 -15.21 -5.42
N VAL A 126 -4.67 -15.45 -6.70
CA VAL A 126 -5.80 -14.80 -7.40
C VAL A 126 -6.61 -15.87 -8.10
N ALA A 127 -7.91 -15.95 -7.80
CA ALA A 127 -8.84 -16.91 -8.38
C ALA A 127 -8.32 -18.36 -8.28
N GLY A 128 -7.74 -18.73 -7.15
CA GLY A 128 -7.19 -20.06 -6.90
C GLY A 128 -5.84 -20.33 -7.54
N GLN A 129 -5.23 -19.35 -8.21
CA GLN A 129 -3.94 -19.51 -8.87
C GLN A 129 -2.86 -18.65 -8.22
N VAL A 130 -1.66 -19.21 -8.10
CA VAL A 130 -0.49 -18.52 -7.57
C VAL A 130 0.17 -17.72 -8.69
N GLU A 131 0.38 -16.44 -8.45
CA GLU A 131 1.11 -15.53 -9.35
C GLU A 131 2.31 -14.93 -8.66
N SER A 132 3.37 -14.70 -9.41
CA SER A 132 4.56 -13.99 -8.96
C SER A 132 4.65 -12.66 -9.70
N LEU A 133 4.71 -11.56 -8.94
CA LEU A 133 4.88 -10.22 -9.51
C LEU A 133 6.24 -9.65 -9.14
N HIS A 134 6.87 -8.98 -10.10
CA HIS A 134 8.05 -8.15 -9.85
C HIS A 134 7.63 -6.71 -9.88
N LEU A 135 7.79 -6.02 -8.76
CA LEU A 135 7.33 -4.65 -8.59
C LEU A 135 8.51 -3.75 -8.23
N GLU A 136 8.58 -2.61 -8.88
CA GLU A 136 9.45 -1.52 -8.46
C GLU A 136 8.62 -0.57 -7.61
N VAL A 137 9.03 -0.36 -6.37
CA VAL A 137 8.25 0.36 -5.37
C VAL A 137 9.04 1.55 -4.87
N LEU A 138 8.44 2.74 -4.97
CA LEU A 138 9.01 3.98 -4.49
C LEU A 138 8.09 4.56 -3.41
N ALA A 139 8.64 4.82 -2.23
CA ALA A 139 7.93 5.51 -1.15
C ALA A 139 8.43 6.94 -1.04
N THR A 140 7.51 7.89 -1.08
CA THR A 140 7.80 9.33 -0.96
C THR A 140 7.01 9.89 0.22
N PRO A 141 7.70 10.47 1.24
CA PRO A 141 7.00 11.05 2.38
C PRO A 141 6.23 12.32 1.98
N LEU A 142 5.11 12.54 2.62
CA LEU A 142 4.21 13.66 2.37
C LEU A 142 3.59 14.10 3.68
N VAL A 143 3.47 15.41 3.91
CA VAL A 143 2.73 15.98 5.02
C VAL A 143 1.55 16.79 4.46
N HIS A 144 0.35 16.54 4.97
CA HIS A 144 -0.86 17.21 4.53
C HIS A 144 -1.79 17.43 5.73
N HIS A 145 -2.21 18.67 5.95
CA HIS A 145 -3.02 19.05 7.12
C HIS A 145 -2.42 18.53 8.44
N ASN A 146 -1.11 18.70 8.61
CA ASN A 146 -0.34 18.28 9.79
C ASN A 146 -0.33 16.77 10.05
N GLU A 147 -0.78 15.96 9.09
CA GLU A 147 -0.72 14.51 9.17
C GLU A 147 0.34 13.99 8.17
N ARG A 148 1.02 12.91 8.56
CA ARG A 148 2.02 12.27 7.72
C ARG A 148 1.39 11.19 6.86
N TYR A 149 1.85 11.14 5.61
CA TYR A 149 1.44 10.12 4.63
C TYR A 149 2.66 9.63 3.88
N THR A 150 2.52 8.49 3.25
CA THR A 150 3.51 7.99 2.30
C THR A 150 2.82 7.77 0.96
N LEU A 151 3.32 8.42 -0.07
CA LEU A 151 2.89 8.12 -1.44
C LEU A 151 3.71 6.95 -1.95
N LEU A 152 3.04 5.84 -2.18
CA LEU A 152 3.66 4.63 -2.71
C LEU A 152 3.41 4.58 -4.22
N THR A 153 4.48 4.63 -4.99
CA THR A 153 4.41 4.51 -6.45
C THR A 153 4.89 3.12 -6.83
N VAL A 154 4.07 2.38 -7.58
CA VAL A 154 4.34 0.99 -7.92
C VAL A 154 4.34 0.84 -9.44
N ALA A 155 5.40 0.24 -9.96
CA ALA A 155 5.51 -0.17 -11.36
C ALA A 155 5.58 -1.69 -11.43
N ASN A 156 4.74 -2.29 -12.26
CA ASN A 156 4.82 -3.73 -12.50
C ASN A 156 5.85 -3.98 -13.61
N ILE A 157 6.99 -4.56 -13.25
CA ILE A 157 8.10 -4.83 -14.15
C ILE A 157 8.22 -6.30 -14.52
N SER A 158 7.18 -7.10 -14.25
CA SER A 158 7.18 -8.56 -14.45
C SER A 158 7.48 -8.97 -15.90
N ASN A 159 7.06 -8.15 -16.86
CA ASN A 159 7.21 -8.43 -18.30
C ASN A 159 8.36 -7.68 -18.96
N GLN A 160 9.19 -6.98 -18.20
CA GLN A 160 10.35 -6.30 -18.76
C GLN A 160 11.42 -7.31 -19.14
N LYS A 161 11.81 -7.31 -20.41
CA LYS A 161 12.97 -8.06 -20.87
C LYS A 161 14.23 -7.27 -20.52
N ARG A 162 15.13 -7.93 -19.83
CA ARG A 162 16.47 -7.41 -19.59
C ARG A 162 17.34 -7.66 -20.83
#